data_3b315f45b5b2f415d0a0cf9b03076908
#
_entry.id   3b315f45b5b2f415d0a0cf9b03076908
#
_cell.length_a   1.000
_cell.length_b   1.000
_cell.length_c   1.000
_cell.angle_alpha   90.00
_cell.angle_beta   90.00
_cell.angle_gamma   90.00
#
_symmetry.space_group_name_H-M   'P 1'
#
loop_
_entity.id
_entity.type
_entity.pdbx_description
1 polymer ?
#
loop_
_entity_poly.entity_id
_entity_poly.type
_entity_poly.pdbx_seq_one_letter_code
_entity_poly.pdbx_strand_id
1 'polypeptide(L)'
;MKNIRFLVLMIVLASCKKPVTQTAQEDLVIKAMTDGQWKVTNFINNGTNISADFTTYKFKYYSNKTVDAINNGTIEKTGTWDGNSGTMTTSANFTSAIYPLNLINGDWLITRNSWTYVEASQTIGTGVKTMRLDKE
;
A
#
# COMPACT_ATOMS: atom_id res chain seq x y z
N MET A 1 6.65 -66.53 24.08
CA MET A 1 6.51 -65.10 24.48
C MET A 1 6.87 -64.22 23.28
N LYS A 2 5.89 -63.68 22.62
CA LYS A 2 6.11 -62.82 21.44
C LYS A 2 5.94 -61.38 21.87
N ASN A 3 7.02 -60.58 21.84
CA ASN A 3 7.00 -59.16 22.10
C ASN A 3 6.56 -58.43 20.80
N ILE A 4 5.33 -57.96 20.80
CA ILE A 4 4.81 -57.09 19.76
C ILE A 4 5.27 -55.64 20.09
N ARG A 5 6.24 -55.13 19.32
CA ARG A 5 6.63 -53.73 19.36
C ARG A 5 5.63 -52.93 18.53
N PHE A 6 4.80 -52.15 19.20
CA PHE A 6 3.94 -51.17 18.58
C PHE A 6 4.79 -49.98 18.12
N LEU A 7 4.98 -49.87 16.81
CA LEU A 7 5.61 -48.72 16.19
C LEU A 7 4.52 -47.66 16.01
N VAL A 8 4.48 -46.67 16.92
CA VAL A 8 3.60 -45.51 16.77
C VAL A 8 4.21 -44.56 15.75
N LEU A 9 3.66 -44.56 14.54
CA LEU A 9 4.02 -43.63 13.47
C LEU A 9 3.36 -42.25 13.78
N MET A 10 4.11 -41.33 14.37
CA MET A 10 3.68 -39.93 14.51
C MET A 10 3.69 -39.28 13.15
N ILE A 11 2.52 -39.11 12.54
CA ILE A 11 2.32 -38.27 11.38
C ILE A 11 2.29 -36.83 11.87
N VAL A 12 3.41 -36.11 11.76
CA VAL A 12 3.46 -34.66 11.97
C VAL A 12 2.84 -34.00 10.74
N LEU A 13 1.56 -33.65 10.84
CA LEU A 13 0.91 -32.80 9.87
C LEU A 13 1.47 -31.38 10.07
N ALA A 14 2.50 -31.02 9.30
CA ALA A 14 2.96 -29.68 9.17
C ALA A 14 1.89 -28.86 8.43
N SER A 15 0.89 -28.40 9.17
CA SER A 15 -0.07 -27.41 8.68
C SER A 15 0.64 -26.08 8.58
N CYS A 16 1.09 -25.69 7.37
CA CYS A 16 1.53 -24.34 7.07
C CYS A 16 0.30 -23.39 7.11
N LYS A 17 -0.14 -23.03 8.32
CA LYS A 17 -1.04 -21.89 8.49
C LYS A 17 -0.18 -20.63 8.47
N LYS A 18 -0.44 -19.71 7.52
CA LYS A 18 0.05 -18.33 7.62
C LYS A 18 -0.25 -17.81 9.03
N PRO A 19 0.70 -17.16 9.71
CA PRO A 19 0.44 -16.65 11.05
C PRO A 19 -0.76 -15.71 11.03
N VAL A 20 -1.74 -15.94 11.91
CA VAL A 20 -3.00 -15.18 12.04
C VAL A 20 -2.76 -13.67 12.17
N THR A 21 -1.62 -13.25 12.72
CA THR A 21 -1.18 -11.86 12.87
C THR A 21 -0.96 -11.12 11.55
N GLN A 22 -0.47 -11.78 10.50
CA GLN A 22 -0.19 -11.13 9.20
C GLN A 22 -1.49 -10.79 8.46
N THR A 23 -2.47 -11.70 8.44
CA THR A 23 -3.77 -11.47 7.83
C THR A 23 -4.53 -10.34 8.54
N ALA A 24 -4.49 -10.29 9.87
CA ALA A 24 -5.12 -9.23 10.65
C ALA A 24 -4.49 -7.84 10.39
N GLN A 25 -3.16 -7.78 10.18
CA GLN A 25 -2.48 -6.53 9.83
C GLN A 25 -2.82 -6.06 8.41
N GLU A 26 -2.93 -6.98 7.45
CA GLU A 26 -3.37 -6.66 6.09
C GLU A 26 -4.79 -6.11 6.08
N ASP A 27 -5.72 -6.70 6.81
CA ASP A 27 -7.10 -6.23 6.95
C ASP A 27 -7.17 -4.82 7.57
N LEU A 28 -6.32 -4.52 8.55
CA LEU A 28 -6.23 -3.19 9.16
C LEU A 28 -5.71 -2.14 8.17
N VAL A 29 -4.72 -2.48 7.35
CA VAL A 29 -4.20 -1.58 6.30
C VAL A 29 -5.29 -1.28 5.27
N ILE A 30 -5.98 -2.29 4.78
CA ILE A 30 -7.10 -2.12 3.83
C ILE A 30 -8.17 -1.23 4.45
N LYS A 31 -8.57 -1.49 5.69
CA LYS A 31 -9.57 -0.69 6.39
C LYS A 31 -9.14 0.76 6.56
N ALA A 32 -7.88 1.01 6.92
CA ALA A 32 -7.35 2.37 7.07
C ALA A 32 -7.36 3.12 5.74
N MET A 33 -6.91 2.49 4.66
CA MET A 33 -6.82 3.12 3.34
C MET A 33 -8.20 3.36 2.71
N THR A 34 -9.15 2.45 2.90
CA THR A 34 -10.49 2.54 2.29
C THR A 34 -11.47 3.44 3.07
N ASP A 35 -11.10 3.85 4.27
CA ASP A 35 -11.87 4.78 5.08
C ASP A 35 -11.51 6.23 4.73
N GLY A 36 -12.51 7.01 4.27
CA GLY A 36 -12.32 8.41 3.89
C GLY A 36 -11.61 8.62 2.53
N GLN A 37 -11.06 9.80 2.36
CA GLN A 37 -10.25 10.20 1.22
C GLN A 37 -8.88 10.64 1.70
N TRP A 38 -7.93 10.63 0.78
CA TRP A 38 -6.54 10.97 1.07
C TRP A 38 -6.07 12.09 0.16
N LYS A 39 -5.21 12.96 0.67
CA LYS A 39 -4.56 14.02 -0.11
C LYS A 39 -3.05 13.98 0.05
N VAL A 40 -2.34 14.37 -1.00
CA VAL A 40 -0.89 14.60 -0.94
C VAL A 40 -0.65 15.92 -0.22
N THR A 41 0.00 15.88 0.93
CA THR A 41 0.35 17.07 1.71
C THR A 41 1.82 17.41 1.58
N ASN A 42 2.65 16.46 1.18
CA ASN A 42 4.05 16.68 0.85
C ASN A 42 4.48 15.76 -0.29
N PHE A 43 5.16 16.30 -1.29
CA PHE A 43 5.77 15.53 -2.37
C PHE A 43 7.10 16.17 -2.78
N ILE A 44 8.17 15.42 -2.59
CA ILE A 44 9.52 15.82 -3.01
C ILE A 44 9.94 14.92 -4.17
N ASN A 45 10.25 15.51 -5.30
CA ASN A 45 10.72 14.82 -6.49
C ASN A 45 12.17 15.22 -6.78
N ASN A 46 13.11 14.30 -6.52
CA ASN A 46 14.54 14.54 -6.70
C ASN A 46 15.02 15.86 -6.03
N GLY A 47 14.61 16.06 -4.78
CA GLY A 47 14.97 17.23 -3.98
C GLY A 47 14.11 18.48 -4.22
N THR A 48 13.22 18.47 -5.22
CA THR A 48 12.31 19.59 -5.50
C THR A 48 10.94 19.34 -4.88
N ASN A 49 10.44 20.30 -4.10
CA ASN A 49 9.09 20.23 -3.54
C ASN A 49 8.06 20.61 -4.61
N ILE A 50 7.20 19.65 -4.95
CA ILE A 50 6.10 19.81 -5.92
C ILE A 50 4.73 19.55 -5.30
N SER A 51 4.62 19.69 -3.99
CA SER A 51 3.36 19.45 -3.26
C SER A 51 2.20 20.29 -3.80
N ALA A 52 2.49 21.50 -4.26
CA ALA A 52 1.50 22.42 -4.82
C ALA A 52 0.78 21.84 -6.06
N ASP A 53 1.44 20.98 -6.83
CA ASP A 53 0.88 20.39 -8.05
C ASP A 53 -0.21 19.35 -7.75
N PHE A 54 -0.28 18.89 -6.50
CA PHE A 54 -1.28 17.95 -6.03
C PHE A 54 -2.44 18.57 -5.24
N THR A 55 -2.49 19.88 -5.08
CA THR A 55 -3.47 20.56 -4.20
C THR A 55 -4.92 20.33 -4.60
N THR A 56 -5.19 20.05 -5.87
CA THR A 56 -6.52 19.76 -6.40
C THR A 56 -6.89 18.28 -6.37
N TYR A 57 -5.93 17.43 -6.03
CA TYR A 57 -6.10 15.97 -6.03
C TYR A 57 -6.54 15.43 -4.68
N LYS A 58 -7.49 14.47 -4.74
CA LYS A 58 -7.85 13.55 -3.66
C LYS A 58 -7.83 12.13 -4.20
N PHE A 59 -7.58 11.18 -3.32
CA PHE A 59 -7.53 9.78 -3.67
C PHE A 59 -8.54 9.00 -2.83
N LYS A 60 -9.37 8.20 -3.49
CA LYS A 60 -10.31 7.29 -2.85
C LYS A 60 -9.91 5.87 -3.17
N TYR A 61 -9.50 5.14 -2.13
CA TYR A 61 -9.12 3.74 -2.20
C TYR A 61 -10.31 2.84 -1.93
N TYR A 62 -10.41 1.71 -2.63
CA TYR A 62 -11.47 0.73 -2.49
C TYR A 62 -10.90 -0.65 -2.15
N SER A 63 -11.69 -1.46 -1.43
CA SER A 63 -11.28 -2.80 -0.98
C SER A 63 -11.07 -3.79 -2.13
N ASN A 64 -11.64 -3.53 -3.31
CA ASN A 64 -11.41 -4.30 -4.53
C ASN A 64 -10.06 -3.97 -5.21
N LYS A 65 -9.18 -3.21 -4.54
CA LYS A 65 -7.86 -2.81 -5.04
C LYS A 65 -7.90 -1.80 -6.18
N THR A 66 -8.98 -1.07 -6.35
CA THR A 66 -9.02 0.11 -7.22
C THR A 66 -8.85 1.39 -6.42
N VAL A 67 -8.42 2.45 -7.10
CA VAL A 67 -8.23 3.79 -6.51
C VAL A 67 -8.64 4.84 -7.53
N ASP A 68 -9.45 5.80 -7.11
CA ASP A 68 -9.82 6.96 -7.90
C ASP A 68 -8.90 8.13 -7.60
N ALA A 69 -8.33 8.71 -8.64
CA ALA A 69 -7.69 10.03 -8.59
C ALA A 69 -8.75 11.08 -8.94
N ILE A 70 -9.14 11.86 -7.96
CA ILE A 70 -10.18 12.88 -8.06
C ILE A 70 -9.48 14.25 -8.15
N ASN A 71 -9.65 14.94 -9.27
CA ASN A 71 -9.07 16.25 -9.52
C ASN A 71 -10.18 17.29 -9.62
N ASN A 72 -10.13 18.32 -8.79
CA ASN A 72 -11.18 19.35 -8.70
C ASN A 72 -12.60 18.75 -8.56
N GLY A 73 -12.74 17.70 -7.75
CA GLY A 73 -14.02 17.03 -7.49
C GLY A 73 -14.51 16.07 -8.57
N THR A 74 -13.75 15.89 -9.66
CA THR A 74 -14.09 14.96 -10.75
C THR A 74 -13.07 13.82 -10.82
N ILE A 75 -13.53 12.58 -11.02
CA ILE A 75 -12.63 11.44 -11.23
C ILE A 75 -11.90 11.64 -12.55
N GLU A 76 -10.59 11.88 -12.47
CA GLU A 76 -9.72 12.01 -13.64
C GLU A 76 -9.30 10.64 -14.15
N LYS A 77 -8.94 9.74 -13.23
CA LYS A 77 -8.57 8.36 -13.53
C LYS A 77 -8.93 7.43 -12.40
N THR A 78 -9.27 6.21 -12.77
CA THR A 78 -9.32 5.07 -11.87
C THR A 78 -8.12 4.17 -12.16
N GLY A 79 -7.35 3.87 -11.14
CA GLY A 79 -6.21 2.98 -11.20
C GLY A 79 -6.36 1.80 -10.27
N THR A 80 -5.26 1.11 -10.05
CA THR A 80 -5.14 0.00 -9.09
C THR A 80 -4.17 0.36 -7.98
N TRP A 81 -4.35 -0.26 -6.82
CA TRP A 81 -3.43 -0.15 -5.69
C TRP A 81 -3.28 -1.49 -4.98
N ASP A 82 -2.17 -1.65 -4.29
CA ASP A 82 -1.96 -2.76 -3.38
C ASP A 82 -1.12 -2.31 -2.18
N GLY A 83 -1.18 -3.07 -1.10
CA GLY A 83 -0.38 -2.85 0.09
C GLY A 83 0.06 -4.18 0.69
N ASN A 84 1.30 -4.23 1.14
CA ASN A 84 1.89 -5.38 1.81
C ASN A 84 2.49 -4.95 3.14
N SER A 85 1.82 -5.34 4.24
CA SER A 85 2.26 -5.02 5.60
C SER A 85 3.55 -5.74 6.01
N GLY A 86 3.81 -6.93 5.44
CA GLY A 86 5.01 -7.72 5.73
C GLY A 86 6.28 -7.10 5.16
N THR A 87 6.21 -6.46 4.02
CA THR A 87 7.33 -5.76 3.36
C THR A 87 7.27 -4.25 3.54
N MET A 88 6.24 -3.72 4.19
CA MET A 88 6.00 -2.28 4.34
C MET A 88 6.01 -1.56 2.99
N THR A 89 5.35 -2.14 1.99
CA THR A 89 5.26 -1.56 0.65
C THR A 89 3.82 -1.29 0.26
N THR A 90 3.63 -0.27 -0.56
CA THR A 90 2.38 0.02 -1.26
C THR A 90 2.68 0.30 -2.72
N SER A 91 1.71 0.09 -3.57
CA SER A 91 1.82 0.40 -4.99
C SER A 91 0.57 1.07 -5.51
N ALA A 92 0.73 1.88 -6.53
CA ALA A 92 -0.37 2.43 -7.30
C ALA A 92 -0.03 2.42 -8.79
N ASN A 93 -1.03 2.26 -9.63
CA ASN A 93 -0.86 2.32 -11.08
C ASN A 93 -2.07 3.00 -11.74
N PHE A 94 -1.83 4.16 -12.30
CA PHE A 94 -2.77 4.90 -13.14
C PHE A 94 -2.28 4.84 -14.58
N THR A 95 -2.83 3.92 -15.37
CA THR A 95 -2.41 3.70 -16.76
C THR A 95 -2.57 4.98 -17.59
N SER A 96 -1.52 5.33 -18.34
CA SER A 96 -1.48 6.53 -19.19
C SER A 96 -1.80 7.83 -18.43
N ALA A 97 -1.44 7.91 -17.15
CA ALA A 97 -1.55 9.14 -16.40
C ALA A 97 -0.53 10.17 -16.86
N ILE A 98 -0.94 11.42 -16.82
CA ILE A 98 -0.07 12.58 -17.10
C ILE A 98 0.42 13.20 -15.79
N TYR A 99 1.38 14.11 -15.90
CA TYR A 99 1.88 14.88 -14.75
C TYR A 99 0.74 15.68 -14.06
N PRO A 100 0.70 15.74 -12.74
CA PRO A 100 1.61 15.13 -11.76
C PRO A 100 1.23 13.69 -11.36
N LEU A 101 0.05 13.20 -11.75
CA LEU A 101 -0.50 11.93 -11.31
C LEU A 101 0.40 10.73 -11.65
N ASN A 102 1.09 10.76 -12.79
CA ASN A 102 2.02 9.71 -13.21
C ASN A 102 3.18 9.49 -12.23
N LEU A 103 3.50 10.48 -11.41
CA LEU A 103 4.57 10.39 -10.41
C LEU A 103 4.21 9.49 -9.21
N ILE A 104 2.92 9.23 -9.01
CA ILE A 104 2.40 8.33 -7.96
C ILE A 104 2.63 6.86 -8.33
N ASN A 105 2.71 6.54 -9.62
CA ASN A 105 2.83 5.16 -10.10
C ASN A 105 4.08 4.45 -9.58
N GLY A 106 3.94 3.15 -9.37
CA GLY A 106 4.99 2.22 -8.98
C GLY A 106 4.94 1.81 -7.51
N ASP A 107 6.02 1.17 -7.06
CA ASP A 107 6.14 0.64 -5.72
C ASP A 107 6.77 1.67 -4.79
N TRP A 108 6.21 1.80 -3.60
CA TRP A 108 6.63 2.73 -2.57
C TRP A 108 6.96 1.99 -1.27
N LEU A 109 8.11 2.28 -0.67
CA LEU A 109 8.43 1.83 0.67
C LEU A 109 7.77 2.76 1.69
N ILE A 110 6.92 2.21 2.55
CA ILE A 110 6.29 2.96 3.64
C ILE A 110 7.34 3.17 4.73
N THR A 111 7.68 4.43 5.00
CA THR A 111 8.67 4.82 5.99
C THR A 111 8.05 5.14 7.34
N ARG A 112 6.83 5.70 7.34
CA ARG A 112 6.01 5.96 8.53
C ARG A 112 4.53 5.90 8.17
N ASN A 113 3.70 5.48 9.12
CA ASN A 113 2.25 5.47 8.93
C ASN A 113 1.49 5.50 10.24
N SER A 114 0.25 5.94 10.14
CA SER A 114 -0.78 5.84 11.17
C SER A 114 -2.15 5.64 10.50
N TRP A 115 -3.22 5.70 11.27
CA TRP A 115 -4.59 5.69 10.72
C TRP A 115 -4.93 6.92 9.89
N THR A 116 -4.18 8.00 10.01
CA THR A 116 -4.47 9.30 9.42
C THR A 116 -3.41 9.80 8.46
N TYR A 117 -2.26 9.14 8.37
CA TYR A 117 -1.22 9.51 7.41
C TYR A 117 -0.37 8.33 6.97
N VAL A 118 0.22 8.46 5.79
CA VAL A 118 1.24 7.56 5.24
C VAL A 118 2.38 8.41 4.68
N GLU A 119 3.60 8.09 5.08
CA GLU A 119 4.83 8.61 4.46
C GLU A 119 5.53 7.46 3.74
N ALA A 120 5.94 7.72 2.51
CA ALA A 120 6.57 6.71 1.67
C ALA A 120 7.68 7.29 0.81
N SER A 121 8.60 6.42 0.39
CA SER A 121 9.69 6.75 -0.52
C SER A 121 9.76 5.79 -1.69
N GLN A 122 10.25 6.29 -2.83
CA GLN A 122 10.48 5.50 -4.03
C GLN A 122 11.84 5.87 -4.60
N THR A 123 12.66 4.86 -4.91
CA THR A 123 13.95 5.04 -5.54
C THR A 123 13.94 4.35 -6.90
N ILE A 124 14.23 5.11 -7.98
CA ILE A 124 14.35 4.61 -9.35
C ILE A 124 15.68 5.10 -9.90
N GLY A 125 16.63 4.19 -10.09
CA GLY A 125 17.99 4.55 -10.45
C GLY A 125 18.63 5.42 -9.35
N THR A 126 19.09 6.62 -9.71
CA THR A 126 19.61 7.63 -8.76
C THR A 126 18.53 8.60 -8.27
N GLY A 127 17.32 8.53 -8.83
CA GLY A 127 16.21 9.40 -8.47
C GLY A 127 15.50 8.95 -7.20
N VAL A 128 15.16 9.89 -6.32
CA VAL A 128 14.42 9.64 -5.08
C VAL A 128 13.19 10.52 -5.04
N LYS A 129 12.05 9.88 -4.78
CA LYS A 129 10.80 10.58 -4.47
C LYS A 129 10.37 10.25 -3.04
N THR A 130 9.83 11.23 -2.35
CA THR A 130 9.15 11.03 -1.07
C THR A 130 7.76 11.65 -1.13
N MET A 131 6.82 11.01 -0.47
CA MET A 131 5.42 11.42 -0.46
C MET A 131 4.83 11.28 0.93
N ARG A 132 3.95 12.21 1.29
CA ARG A 132 3.07 12.08 2.44
C ARG A 132 1.62 12.23 1.99
N LEU A 133 0.82 11.27 2.39
CA LEU A 133 -0.64 11.29 2.28
C LEU A 133 -1.23 11.54 3.66
N ASP A 134 -2.16 12.44 3.77
CA ASP A 134 -2.99 12.66 4.97
C ASP A 134 -4.45 12.39 4.64
N LYS A 135 -5.15 11.78 5.59
CA LYS A 135 -6.59 11.49 5.49
C LYS A 135 -7.40 12.77 5.72
N GLU A 136 -8.47 12.93 4.94
CA GLU A 136 -9.51 13.94 5.15
C GLU A 136 -10.73 13.37 5.86
#